data_750a34817782e50f0626a6a111e90e0e
#
_entry.id   750a34817782e50f0626a6a111e90e0e
#
_cell.length_a   1.000
_cell.length_b   1.000
_cell.length_c   1.000
_cell.angle_alpha   90.00
_cell.angle_beta   90.00
_cell.angle_gamma   90.00
#
_symmetry.space_group_name_H-M   'P 1'
#
loop_
_entity.id
_entity.type
_entity.pdbx_description
1 polymer ?
#
loop_
_entity_poly.entity_id
_entity_poly.type
_entity_poly.pdbx_seq_one_letter_code
_entity_poly.pdbx_strand_id
1 'polypeptide(L)'
;MNSLLVLILAAVGIAVGYGWYARRIDRNVVQPDANKATPARMYMDGVDFTPASRNVLFGYQFKSVAALAPLTGPIIAVQWGWLPALLWIIFGVFFIGWVQDYGAMIMGVRRDGDTMGALSYKLVSPRARNILMIFIYFYLLLIMGAFGNAVGKTLLVNPKVPFGMIAVVLAGVLAGQMTYKWKQDIILTTVVTVVLTFVGIWISTLPFMQNIFSAIYGLPESPKIFLGNTQAQVIGTLLMVAFCYLGAVLPIWSFAQPVNYVSFWIVTLGMVGGVIGMLIWRPGMGDFPVVTDFTTASGPLWPMLMVTIACGAISGWHSLVSTSGTARQLERETDALPVGGGAMFMEAAFAVIAFLTATTAFGGWEGYQSAGGAGAALAVFAGGLANFLQRIGVPTGFGQAYGSVFLVIMAITIMQLVVRFMRVASAELVGDAVPVMRNPHVGAIVALILTVLFVLIIPWLSIWGAFGGANQLMAGLALLLVALWLRSEGRKNAWALYPAIFMIVTDLAALLYIAYTNFFVSLPKAATGQAAAASIMVGLIALVLVVAAAILIWDGWNALRKPQAEAAVEAA
;
A
#
# COMPACT_ATOMS: atom_id res chain seq x y z
N MET A 1 -5.58 24.57 -14.65
CA MET A 1 -6.19 23.41 -15.37
C MET A 1 -7.50 23.04 -14.65
N ASN A 2 -8.48 22.46 -15.34
CA ASN A 2 -9.77 22.05 -14.75
C ASN A 2 -9.67 20.56 -14.31
N SER A 3 -10.32 20.21 -13.20
CA SER A 3 -10.40 18.82 -12.68
C SER A 3 -10.93 17.83 -13.71
N LEU A 4 -11.89 18.23 -14.55
CA LEU A 4 -12.43 17.37 -15.62
C LEU A 4 -11.37 17.00 -16.67
N LEU A 5 -10.51 17.94 -17.05
CA LEU A 5 -9.43 17.66 -18.00
C LEU A 5 -8.45 16.63 -17.44
N VAL A 6 -8.11 16.74 -16.15
CA VAL A 6 -7.25 15.75 -15.47
C VAL A 6 -7.90 14.37 -15.47
N LEU A 7 -9.19 14.30 -15.13
CA LEU A 7 -9.92 13.02 -15.14
C LEU A 7 -9.95 12.40 -16.54
N ILE A 8 -10.20 13.22 -17.58
CA ILE A 8 -10.22 12.75 -18.97
C ILE A 8 -8.82 12.24 -19.38
N LEU A 9 -7.76 12.99 -19.07
CA LEU A 9 -6.38 12.58 -19.38
C LEU A 9 -6.02 11.27 -18.67
N ALA A 10 -6.37 11.14 -17.40
CA ALA A 10 -6.16 9.92 -16.64
C ALA A 10 -6.99 8.75 -17.19
N ALA A 11 -8.27 8.97 -17.48
CA ALA A 11 -9.14 7.95 -18.07
C ALA A 11 -8.63 7.47 -19.44
N VAL A 12 -8.16 8.38 -20.28
CA VAL A 12 -7.54 8.04 -21.58
C VAL A 12 -6.25 7.27 -21.37
N GLY A 13 -5.39 7.71 -20.44
CA GLY A 13 -4.15 7.00 -20.11
C GLY A 13 -4.41 5.56 -19.61
N ILE A 14 -5.40 5.40 -18.74
CA ILE A 14 -5.83 4.07 -18.25
C ILE A 14 -6.44 3.24 -19.38
N ALA A 15 -7.33 3.81 -20.18
CA ALA A 15 -7.98 3.10 -21.29
C ALA A 15 -6.98 2.62 -22.34
N VAL A 16 -6.01 3.46 -22.71
CA VAL A 16 -4.95 3.10 -23.66
C VAL A 16 -3.97 2.10 -23.02
N GLY A 17 -3.57 2.35 -21.77
CA GLY A 17 -2.66 1.47 -21.05
C GLY A 17 -3.22 0.06 -20.88
N TYR A 18 -4.43 -0.05 -20.37
CA TYR A 18 -5.08 -1.35 -20.17
C TYR A 18 -5.62 -1.95 -21.47
N GLY A 19 -6.38 -1.15 -22.25
CA GLY A 19 -7.13 -1.63 -23.41
C GLY A 19 -6.25 -2.01 -24.61
N TRP A 20 -5.11 -1.34 -24.77
CA TRP A 20 -4.21 -1.56 -25.90
C TRP A 20 -2.87 -2.15 -25.46
N TYR A 21 -2.09 -1.47 -24.60
CA TYR A 21 -0.72 -1.88 -24.31
C TYR A 21 -0.68 -3.17 -23.48
N ALA A 22 -1.41 -3.24 -22.38
CA ALA A 22 -1.42 -4.42 -21.52
C ALA A 22 -1.98 -5.65 -22.24
N ARG A 23 -3.11 -5.50 -22.96
CA ARG A 23 -3.69 -6.59 -23.75
C ARG A 23 -2.78 -7.06 -24.90
N ARG A 24 -1.97 -6.16 -25.47
CA ARG A 24 -1.01 -6.53 -26.51
C ARG A 24 0.12 -7.42 -25.94
N ILE A 25 0.63 -7.08 -24.77
CA ILE A 25 1.65 -7.90 -24.06
C ILE A 25 1.04 -9.25 -23.65
N ASP A 26 -0.14 -9.23 -23.06
CA ASP A 26 -0.86 -10.42 -22.65
C ASP A 26 -1.02 -11.43 -23.80
N ARG A 27 -1.56 -10.97 -24.95
CA ARG A 27 -1.82 -11.83 -26.11
C ARG A 27 -0.57 -12.27 -26.86
N ASN A 28 0.43 -11.40 -27.02
CA ASN A 28 1.57 -11.64 -27.90
C ASN A 28 2.81 -12.17 -27.16
N VAL A 29 2.94 -11.95 -25.87
CA VAL A 29 4.12 -12.34 -25.09
C VAL A 29 3.75 -13.42 -24.07
N VAL A 30 2.82 -13.13 -23.18
CA VAL A 30 2.45 -14.03 -22.07
C VAL A 30 1.60 -15.19 -22.56
N GLN A 31 0.64 -14.93 -23.47
CA GLN A 31 -0.23 -15.93 -24.09
C GLN A 31 -0.88 -16.86 -23.04
N PRO A 32 -1.77 -16.31 -22.17
CA PRO A 32 -2.41 -17.11 -21.14
C PRO A 32 -3.37 -18.12 -21.78
N ASP A 33 -3.42 -19.35 -21.23
CA ASP A 33 -4.28 -20.42 -21.69
C ASP A 33 -5.45 -20.61 -20.71
N ALA A 34 -6.68 -20.45 -21.20
CA ALA A 34 -7.90 -20.62 -20.41
C ALA A 34 -8.14 -22.09 -19.97
N ASN A 35 -7.54 -23.06 -20.68
CA ASN A 35 -7.72 -24.50 -20.43
C ASN A 35 -6.64 -25.06 -19.50
N LYS A 36 -5.55 -24.34 -19.28
CA LYS A 36 -4.48 -24.78 -18.40
C LYS A 36 -4.95 -24.77 -16.94
N ALA A 37 -4.74 -25.88 -16.25
CA ALA A 37 -5.06 -25.98 -14.83
C ALA A 37 -4.22 -24.97 -14.03
N THR A 38 -4.88 -24.25 -13.12
CA THR A 38 -4.22 -23.31 -12.21
C THR A 38 -3.93 -23.97 -10.87
N PRO A 39 -2.97 -23.44 -10.09
CA PRO A 39 -2.69 -23.93 -8.73
C PRO A 39 -3.93 -23.99 -7.86
N ALA A 40 -4.85 -23.02 -7.99
CA ALA A 40 -6.13 -23.00 -7.28
C ALA A 40 -6.95 -24.29 -7.48
N ARG A 41 -6.89 -24.89 -8.67
CA ARG A 41 -7.60 -26.11 -9.01
C ARG A 41 -6.79 -27.37 -8.74
N MET A 42 -5.46 -27.31 -8.97
CA MET A 42 -4.57 -28.49 -8.81
C MET A 42 -4.34 -28.85 -7.34
N TYR A 43 -4.20 -27.83 -6.49
CA TYR A 43 -3.83 -28.01 -5.08
C TYR A 43 -4.94 -27.59 -4.12
N MET A 44 -6.19 -27.60 -4.54
CA MET A 44 -7.35 -27.14 -3.76
C MET A 44 -7.37 -27.79 -2.37
N ASP A 45 -7.09 -26.97 -1.34
CA ASP A 45 -7.08 -27.37 0.07
C ASP A 45 -8.19 -26.68 0.90
N GLY A 46 -8.93 -25.74 0.27
CA GLY A 46 -9.97 -24.96 0.94
C GLY A 46 -9.46 -23.90 1.92
N VAL A 47 -8.15 -23.68 1.99
CA VAL A 47 -7.50 -22.71 2.91
C VAL A 47 -6.72 -21.67 2.12
N ASP A 48 -5.63 -22.06 1.47
CA ASP A 48 -4.76 -21.20 0.68
C ASP A 48 -5.07 -21.31 -0.81
N PHE A 49 -5.37 -22.52 -1.29
CA PHE A 49 -5.70 -22.82 -2.68
C PHE A 49 -7.22 -23.02 -2.82
N THR A 50 -7.89 -21.93 -3.21
CA THR A 50 -9.36 -21.91 -3.30
C THR A 50 -9.78 -21.17 -4.57
N PRO A 51 -10.34 -21.86 -5.59
CA PRO A 51 -10.77 -21.19 -6.82
C PRO A 51 -11.82 -20.11 -6.54
N ALA A 52 -11.58 -18.91 -7.04
CA ALA A 52 -12.49 -17.79 -6.93
C ALA A 52 -12.78 -17.16 -8.30
N SER A 53 -14.03 -16.71 -8.49
CA SER A 53 -14.41 -16.04 -9.73
C SER A 53 -13.65 -14.73 -9.91
N ARG A 54 -13.39 -14.35 -11.17
CA ARG A 54 -12.65 -13.14 -11.54
C ARG A 54 -13.13 -11.88 -10.80
N ASN A 55 -14.44 -11.69 -10.68
CA ASN A 55 -14.99 -10.46 -10.07
C ASN A 55 -14.75 -10.42 -8.55
N VAL A 56 -14.90 -11.54 -7.87
CA VAL A 56 -14.61 -11.67 -6.43
C VAL A 56 -13.12 -11.44 -6.19
N LEU A 57 -12.30 -12.09 -7.02
CA LEU A 57 -10.85 -12.02 -6.89
C LEU A 57 -10.29 -10.63 -7.26
N PHE A 58 -10.90 -9.94 -8.23
CA PHE A 58 -10.58 -8.53 -8.52
C PHE A 58 -10.81 -7.64 -7.28
N GLY A 59 -11.96 -7.77 -6.62
CA GLY A 59 -12.25 -7.01 -5.39
C GLY A 59 -11.28 -7.34 -4.26
N TYR A 60 -10.92 -8.62 -4.09
CA TYR A 60 -9.93 -9.06 -3.11
C TYR A 60 -8.54 -8.49 -3.44
N GLN A 61 -8.06 -8.64 -4.68
CA GLN A 61 -6.76 -8.11 -5.13
C GLN A 61 -6.72 -6.59 -4.90
N PHE A 62 -7.71 -5.86 -5.45
CA PHE A 62 -7.76 -4.42 -5.32
C PHE A 62 -7.71 -3.97 -3.85
N LYS A 63 -8.52 -4.56 -2.96
CA LYS A 63 -8.52 -4.17 -1.54
C LYS A 63 -7.27 -4.60 -0.79
N SER A 64 -6.61 -5.68 -1.23
CA SER A 64 -5.37 -6.16 -0.62
C SER A 64 -4.14 -5.37 -1.07
N VAL A 65 -4.19 -4.66 -2.20
CA VAL A 65 -3.10 -3.82 -2.71
C VAL A 65 -3.33 -2.33 -2.44
N ALA A 66 -4.55 -1.83 -2.63
CA ALA A 66 -4.90 -0.43 -2.42
C ALA A 66 -4.84 -0.08 -0.92
N ALA A 67 -3.75 0.58 -0.54
CA ALA A 67 -3.42 0.99 0.82
C ALA A 67 -3.57 2.50 1.04
N LEU A 68 -2.90 3.03 2.06
CA LEU A 68 -2.84 4.46 2.34
C LEU A 68 -1.99 5.23 1.30
N ALA A 69 -0.97 4.60 0.74
CA ALA A 69 0.03 5.26 -0.08
C ALA A 69 -0.48 5.85 -1.40
N PRO A 70 -1.41 5.23 -2.16
CA PRO A 70 -1.98 5.86 -3.36
C PRO A 70 -2.78 7.14 -3.06
N LEU A 71 -3.18 7.33 -1.80
CA LEU A 71 -3.92 8.53 -1.38
C LEU A 71 -2.99 9.63 -0.88
N THR A 72 -1.98 9.30 -0.09
CA THR A 72 -1.09 10.29 0.54
C THR A 72 0.09 10.67 -0.35
N GLY A 73 0.64 9.72 -1.10
CA GLY A 73 1.78 9.96 -1.99
C GLY A 73 1.57 11.09 -3.00
N PRO A 74 0.48 11.07 -3.80
CA PRO A 74 0.16 12.14 -4.71
C PRO A 74 0.01 13.51 -4.04
N ILE A 75 -0.58 13.57 -2.84
CA ILE A 75 -0.77 14.82 -2.08
C ILE A 75 0.57 15.38 -1.60
N ILE A 76 1.50 14.52 -1.19
CA ILE A 76 2.86 14.95 -0.85
C ILE A 76 3.62 15.40 -2.10
N ALA A 77 3.46 14.67 -3.22
CA ALA A 77 4.24 14.88 -4.43
C ALA A 77 3.89 16.19 -5.16
N VAL A 78 2.69 16.76 -4.98
CA VAL A 78 2.36 18.06 -5.59
C VAL A 78 3.20 19.22 -5.05
N GLN A 79 4.01 19.02 -4.02
CA GLN A 79 5.00 19.99 -3.59
C GLN A 79 6.07 20.30 -4.67
N TRP A 80 6.33 19.39 -5.61
CA TRP A 80 7.17 19.64 -6.79
C TRP A 80 6.40 20.26 -7.98
N GLY A 81 5.10 20.50 -7.80
CA GLY A 81 4.17 20.98 -8.81
C GLY A 81 3.20 19.89 -9.29
N TRP A 82 2.07 20.34 -9.85
CA TRP A 82 1.03 19.40 -10.28
C TRP A 82 1.43 18.55 -11.51
N LEU A 83 2.23 19.12 -12.42
CA LEU A 83 2.57 18.42 -13.67
C LEU A 83 3.49 17.21 -13.45
N PRO A 84 4.64 17.33 -12.77
CA PRO A 84 5.50 16.17 -12.53
C PRO A 84 4.81 15.08 -11.70
N ALA A 85 3.97 15.45 -10.71
CA ALA A 85 3.21 14.49 -9.93
C ALA A 85 2.19 13.72 -10.78
N LEU A 86 1.41 14.42 -11.62
CA LEU A 86 0.44 13.79 -12.53
C LEU A 86 1.10 12.92 -13.58
N LEU A 87 2.20 13.38 -14.17
CA LEU A 87 2.95 12.60 -15.15
C LEU A 87 3.47 11.30 -14.57
N TRP A 88 4.01 11.33 -13.34
CA TRP A 88 4.50 10.10 -12.71
C TRP A 88 3.37 9.12 -12.36
N ILE A 89 2.21 9.57 -11.89
CA ILE A 89 1.05 8.70 -11.69
C ILE A 89 0.68 7.99 -13.00
N ILE A 90 0.53 8.74 -14.09
CA ILE A 90 0.06 8.21 -15.38
C ILE A 90 1.13 7.31 -16.03
N PHE A 91 2.37 7.80 -16.18
CA PHE A 91 3.44 7.03 -16.84
C PHE A 91 3.96 5.88 -15.98
N GLY A 92 4.00 6.06 -14.66
CA GLY A 92 4.40 4.99 -13.74
C GLY A 92 3.47 3.79 -13.86
N VAL A 93 2.15 3.99 -13.81
CA VAL A 93 1.20 2.88 -13.98
C VAL A 93 1.21 2.35 -15.40
N PHE A 94 1.31 3.23 -16.43
CA PHE A 94 1.24 2.85 -17.85
C PHE A 94 2.41 1.94 -18.26
N PHE A 95 3.62 2.22 -17.81
CA PHE A 95 4.81 1.49 -18.26
C PHE A 95 5.34 0.48 -17.24
N ILE A 96 5.01 0.62 -15.96
CA ILE A 96 5.66 -0.12 -14.88
C ILE A 96 4.67 -0.82 -13.96
N GLY A 97 3.70 -0.11 -13.38
CA GLY A 97 2.86 -0.63 -12.29
C GLY A 97 2.08 -1.89 -12.66
N TRP A 98 1.27 -1.85 -13.70
CA TRP A 98 0.51 -3.02 -14.16
C TRP A 98 1.42 -4.16 -14.65
N VAL A 99 2.60 -3.81 -15.21
CA VAL A 99 3.60 -4.80 -15.67
C VAL A 99 4.06 -5.65 -14.49
N GLN A 100 4.33 -5.00 -13.37
CA GLN A 100 4.77 -5.67 -12.15
C GLN A 100 3.64 -6.51 -11.54
N ASP A 101 2.43 -5.97 -11.41
CA ASP A 101 1.30 -6.66 -10.78
C ASP A 101 0.84 -7.88 -11.61
N TYR A 102 0.67 -7.68 -12.92
CA TYR A 102 0.32 -8.76 -13.84
C TYR A 102 1.44 -9.78 -13.96
N GLY A 103 2.69 -9.31 -14.11
CA GLY A 103 3.85 -10.17 -14.24
C GLY A 103 4.08 -11.06 -13.02
N ALA A 104 3.98 -10.50 -11.81
CA ALA A 104 4.09 -11.25 -10.57
C ALA A 104 2.95 -12.27 -10.43
N MET A 105 1.72 -11.88 -10.76
CA MET A 105 0.55 -12.76 -10.67
C MET A 105 0.64 -13.96 -11.62
N ILE A 106 0.90 -13.72 -12.90
CA ILE A 106 0.96 -14.80 -13.89
C ILE A 106 2.19 -15.71 -13.69
N MET A 107 3.32 -15.14 -13.23
CA MET A 107 4.47 -15.92 -12.80
C MET A 107 4.10 -16.82 -11.62
N GLY A 108 3.42 -16.29 -10.60
CA GLY A 108 2.94 -17.07 -9.46
C GLY A 108 2.00 -18.19 -9.87
N VAL A 109 1.04 -17.94 -10.79
CA VAL A 109 0.13 -18.98 -11.33
C VAL A 109 0.91 -20.10 -12.05
N ARG A 110 1.91 -19.74 -12.86
CA ARG A 110 2.69 -20.73 -13.63
C ARG A 110 3.81 -21.41 -12.85
N ARG A 111 4.03 -20.98 -11.61
CA ARG A 111 4.99 -21.54 -10.66
C ARG A 111 4.27 -22.04 -9.39
N ASP A 112 3.15 -22.72 -9.56
CA ASP A 112 2.42 -23.47 -8.54
C ASP A 112 2.00 -22.66 -7.31
N GLY A 113 1.86 -21.33 -7.44
CA GLY A 113 1.55 -20.45 -6.34
C GLY A 113 2.75 -20.18 -5.41
N ASP A 114 3.97 -20.32 -5.90
CA ASP A 114 5.20 -20.05 -5.16
C ASP A 114 5.24 -18.62 -4.61
N THR A 115 5.78 -18.47 -3.40
CA THR A 115 6.07 -17.15 -2.81
C THR A 115 7.24 -16.49 -3.52
N MET A 116 7.39 -15.17 -3.35
CA MET A 116 8.55 -14.44 -3.88
C MET A 116 9.89 -15.01 -3.41
N GLY A 117 9.94 -15.52 -2.17
CA GLY A 117 11.12 -16.21 -1.65
C GLY A 117 11.43 -17.51 -2.39
N ALA A 118 10.42 -18.35 -2.63
CA ALA A 118 10.57 -19.59 -3.39
C ALA A 118 10.93 -19.33 -4.86
N LEU A 119 10.33 -18.33 -5.48
CA LEU A 119 10.67 -17.88 -6.84
C LEU A 119 12.12 -17.38 -6.94
N SER A 120 12.58 -16.62 -5.97
CA SER A 120 13.97 -16.17 -5.91
C SER A 120 14.96 -17.33 -5.73
N TYR A 121 14.58 -18.37 -4.95
CA TYR A 121 15.36 -19.59 -4.82
C TYR A 121 15.52 -20.31 -6.16
N LYS A 122 14.38 -20.56 -6.85
CA LYS A 122 14.35 -21.32 -8.10
C LYS A 122 14.97 -20.57 -9.28
N LEU A 123 14.74 -19.26 -9.39
CA LEU A 123 15.15 -18.45 -10.55
C LEU A 123 16.56 -17.84 -10.40
N VAL A 124 17.06 -17.73 -9.17
CA VAL A 124 18.34 -17.07 -8.90
C VAL A 124 19.27 -17.98 -8.11
N SER A 125 19.07 -18.13 -6.79
CA SER A 125 19.91 -18.98 -5.94
C SER A 125 19.35 -19.09 -4.49
N PRO A 126 19.81 -20.10 -3.70
CA PRO A 126 19.51 -20.18 -2.25
C PRO A 126 19.94 -18.93 -1.48
N ARG A 127 21.08 -18.32 -1.83
CA ARG A 127 21.55 -17.06 -1.22
C ARG A 127 20.59 -15.92 -1.49
N ALA A 128 20.10 -15.79 -2.72
CA ALA A 128 19.16 -14.74 -3.10
C ALA A 128 17.85 -14.85 -2.31
N ARG A 129 17.33 -16.08 -2.06
CA ARG A 129 16.17 -16.29 -1.19
C ARG A 129 16.36 -15.68 0.20
N ASN A 130 17.45 -16.02 0.87
CA ASN A 130 17.69 -15.58 2.24
C ASN A 130 17.86 -14.04 2.32
N ILE A 131 18.57 -13.45 1.39
CA ILE A 131 18.75 -12.00 1.33
C ILE A 131 17.43 -11.30 1.00
N LEU A 132 16.63 -11.83 0.08
CA LEU A 132 15.32 -11.29 -0.25
C LEU A 132 14.36 -11.35 0.96
N MET A 133 14.40 -12.43 1.75
CA MET A 133 13.58 -12.54 2.96
C MET A 133 13.96 -11.51 4.02
N ILE A 134 15.27 -11.23 4.20
CA ILE A 134 15.75 -10.14 5.07
C ILE A 134 15.28 -8.79 4.54
N PHE A 135 15.42 -8.55 3.23
CA PHE A 135 14.95 -7.34 2.58
C PHE A 135 13.45 -7.14 2.81
N ILE A 136 12.64 -8.18 2.56
CA ILE A 136 11.19 -8.15 2.77
C ILE A 136 10.86 -7.82 4.23
N TYR A 137 11.54 -8.40 5.21
CA TYR A 137 11.26 -8.15 6.62
C TYR A 137 11.48 -6.67 7.00
N PHE A 138 12.60 -6.06 6.61
CA PHE A 138 12.86 -4.65 6.86
C PHE A 138 11.90 -3.74 6.08
N TYR A 139 11.57 -4.10 4.85
CA TYR A 139 10.57 -3.41 4.06
C TYR A 139 9.17 -3.44 4.73
N LEU A 140 8.72 -4.60 5.20
CA LEU A 140 7.45 -4.72 5.93
C LEU A 140 7.45 -3.90 7.23
N LEU A 141 8.58 -3.81 7.91
CA LEU A 141 8.74 -2.97 9.09
C LEU A 141 8.62 -1.48 8.76
N LEU A 142 9.12 -1.04 7.59
CA LEU A 142 8.93 0.33 7.10
C LEU A 142 7.45 0.61 6.76
N ILE A 143 6.71 -0.34 6.17
CA ILE A 143 5.26 -0.20 5.98
C ILE A 143 4.57 0.02 7.32
N MET A 144 4.85 -0.85 8.30
CA MET A 144 4.25 -0.77 9.62
C MET A 144 4.58 0.54 10.34
N GLY A 145 5.81 1.03 10.19
CA GLY A 145 6.23 2.31 10.75
C GLY A 145 5.54 3.51 10.09
N ALA A 146 5.49 3.55 8.76
CA ALA A 146 4.87 4.64 8.00
C ALA A 146 3.35 4.68 8.23
N PHE A 147 2.66 3.56 8.03
CA PHE A 147 1.20 3.51 8.21
C PHE A 147 0.81 3.59 9.68
N GLY A 148 1.61 3.04 10.58
CA GLY A 148 1.39 3.14 12.01
C GLY A 148 1.49 4.57 12.53
N ASN A 149 2.43 5.35 12.01
CA ASN A 149 2.55 6.78 12.33
C ASN A 149 1.32 7.55 11.83
N ALA A 150 0.87 7.29 10.58
CA ALA A 150 -0.33 7.88 10.03
C ALA A 150 -1.58 7.54 10.87
N VAL A 151 -1.78 6.28 11.19
CA VAL A 151 -2.96 5.81 11.93
C VAL A 151 -2.87 6.15 13.41
N GLY A 152 -1.83 5.66 14.09
CA GLY A 152 -1.72 5.73 15.55
C GLY A 152 -1.44 7.13 16.07
N LYS A 153 -0.55 7.89 15.40
CA LYS A 153 -0.10 9.20 15.88
C LYS A 153 -0.83 10.38 15.24
N THR A 154 -1.56 10.18 14.14
CA THR A 154 -2.20 11.28 13.40
C THR A 154 -3.71 11.12 13.31
N LEU A 155 -4.21 10.00 12.78
CA LEU A 155 -5.65 9.85 12.53
C LEU A 155 -6.43 9.49 13.80
N LEU A 156 -5.97 8.49 14.56
CA LEU A 156 -6.68 8.02 15.76
C LEU A 156 -6.60 8.97 16.95
N VAL A 157 -5.73 9.99 16.92
CA VAL A 157 -5.69 11.01 17.98
C VAL A 157 -6.84 12.01 17.89
N ASN A 158 -7.54 12.08 16.75
CA ASN A 158 -8.74 12.88 16.59
C ASN A 158 -9.93 12.15 17.23
N PRO A 159 -10.63 12.73 18.25
CA PRO A 159 -11.72 12.07 18.96
C PRO A 159 -12.90 11.62 18.08
N LYS A 160 -13.02 12.17 16.86
CA LYS A 160 -14.07 11.81 15.88
C LYS A 160 -13.78 10.51 15.10
N VAL A 161 -12.60 9.88 15.27
CA VAL A 161 -12.17 8.79 14.40
C VAL A 161 -12.25 7.40 15.05
N PRO A 162 -11.84 7.19 16.32
CA PRO A 162 -11.70 5.87 16.91
C PRO A 162 -13.00 5.06 16.91
N PHE A 163 -14.13 5.69 17.26
CA PHE A 163 -15.40 4.97 17.27
C PHE A 163 -15.86 4.58 15.86
N GLY A 164 -15.60 5.42 14.86
CA GLY A 164 -15.86 5.07 13.45
C GLY A 164 -15.04 3.84 13.01
N MET A 165 -13.76 3.76 13.39
CA MET A 165 -12.93 2.58 13.15
C MET A 165 -13.51 1.33 13.86
N ILE A 166 -13.88 1.46 15.14
CA ILE A 166 -14.47 0.35 15.91
C ILE A 166 -15.76 -0.13 15.23
N ALA A 167 -16.61 0.78 14.76
CA ALA A 167 -17.83 0.44 14.05
C ALA A 167 -17.57 -0.37 12.77
N VAL A 168 -16.57 0.01 11.97
CA VAL A 168 -16.14 -0.77 10.78
C VAL A 168 -15.73 -2.18 11.18
N VAL A 169 -14.95 -2.32 12.25
CA VAL A 169 -14.48 -3.62 12.75
C VAL A 169 -15.65 -4.49 13.20
N LEU A 170 -16.56 -3.94 14.00
CA LEU A 170 -17.75 -4.65 14.48
C LEU A 170 -18.67 -5.06 13.33
N ALA A 171 -18.91 -4.15 12.37
CA ALA A 171 -19.66 -4.46 11.16
C ALA A 171 -18.98 -5.55 10.33
N GLY A 172 -17.66 -5.54 10.23
CA GLY A 172 -16.90 -6.59 9.56
C GLY A 172 -17.04 -7.95 10.25
N VAL A 173 -16.87 -8.00 11.58
CA VAL A 173 -17.09 -9.24 12.35
C VAL A 173 -18.52 -9.73 12.19
N LEU A 174 -19.52 -8.84 12.23
CA LEU A 174 -20.92 -9.18 11.96
C LEU A 174 -21.09 -9.75 10.54
N ALA A 175 -20.47 -9.13 9.52
CA ALA A 175 -20.50 -9.64 8.15
C ALA A 175 -19.96 -11.08 8.07
N GLY A 176 -18.87 -11.37 8.79
CA GLY A 176 -18.33 -12.72 8.91
C GLY A 176 -19.31 -13.71 9.53
N GLN A 177 -19.99 -13.33 10.62
CA GLN A 177 -21.01 -14.18 11.25
C GLN A 177 -22.20 -14.41 10.31
N MET A 178 -22.73 -13.33 9.69
CA MET A 178 -23.86 -13.40 8.76
C MET A 178 -23.54 -14.33 7.57
N THR A 179 -22.38 -14.17 6.96
CA THR A 179 -22.00 -14.92 5.76
C THR A 179 -21.65 -16.38 6.09
N TYR A 180 -20.77 -16.61 7.06
CA TYR A 180 -20.17 -17.95 7.26
C TYR A 180 -20.94 -18.82 8.24
N LYS A 181 -21.53 -18.26 9.30
CA LYS A 181 -22.31 -19.03 10.29
C LYS A 181 -23.81 -19.01 10.03
N TRP A 182 -24.38 -17.82 9.80
CA TRP A 182 -25.83 -17.68 9.62
C TRP A 182 -26.27 -17.92 8.17
N LYS A 183 -25.30 -18.07 7.23
CA LYS A 183 -25.57 -18.33 5.80
C LYS A 183 -26.54 -17.34 5.17
N GLN A 184 -26.50 -16.07 5.59
CA GLN A 184 -27.34 -15.01 5.05
C GLN A 184 -26.91 -14.64 3.63
N ASP A 185 -27.83 -14.07 2.88
CA ASP A 185 -27.57 -13.54 1.56
C ASP A 185 -26.49 -12.44 1.60
N ILE A 186 -25.62 -12.43 0.60
CA ILE A 186 -24.49 -11.49 0.55
C ILE A 186 -24.93 -10.04 0.37
N ILE A 187 -26.04 -9.78 -0.34
CA ILE A 187 -26.59 -8.43 -0.56
C ILE A 187 -27.14 -7.90 0.76
N LEU A 188 -27.94 -8.71 1.47
CA LEU A 188 -28.45 -8.36 2.79
C LEU A 188 -27.29 -8.06 3.76
N THR A 189 -26.28 -8.94 3.80
CA THR A 189 -25.10 -8.77 4.64
C THR A 189 -24.41 -7.44 4.33
N THR A 190 -24.21 -7.13 3.04
CA THR A 190 -23.58 -5.89 2.59
C THR A 190 -24.37 -4.67 3.05
N VAL A 191 -25.67 -4.62 2.75
CA VAL A 191 -26.53 -3.47 3.10
C VAL A 191 -26.51 -3.23 4.60
N VAL A 192 -26.74 -4.27 5.41
CA VAL A 192 -26.78 -4.16 6.87
C VAL A 192 -25.45 -3.63 7.41
N THR A 193 -24.33 -4.21 7.01
CA THR A 193 -23.02 -3.88 7.58
C THR A 193 -22.49 -2.54 7.09
N VAL A 194 -22.77 -2.14 5.86
CA VAL A 194 -22.44 -0.81 5.33
C VAL A 194 -23.28 0.27 6.04
N VAL A 195 -24.58 0.06 6.20
CA VAL A 195 -25.44 1.00 6.93
C VAL A 195 -24.98 1.15 8.37
N LEU A 196 -24.72 0.04 9.08
CA LEU A 196 -24.18 0.08 10.45
C LEU A 196 -22.86 0.83 10.55
N THR A 197 -21.99 0.69 9.55
CA THR A 197 -20.73 1.43 9.49
C THR A 197 -20.97 2.94 9.36
N PHE A 198 -21.85 3.36 8.43
CA PHE A 198 -22.19 4.78 8.29
C PHE A 198 -22.85 5.36 9.55
N VAL A 199 -23.75 4.61 10.20
CA VAL A 199 -24.33 4.98 11.49
C VAL A 199 -23.24 5.14 12.55
N GLY A 200 -22.27 4.20 12.60
CA GLY A 200 -21.16 4.29 13.55
C GLY A 200 -20.26 5.50 13.29
N ILE A 201 -19.95 5.82 12.04
CA ILE A 201 -19.21 7.03 11.68
C ILE A 201 -20.02 8.30 12.06
N TRP A 202 -21.33 8.29 11.86
CA TRP A 202 -22.18 9.39 12.29
C TRP A 202 -22.17 9.54 13.82
N ILE A 203 -22.32 8.46 14.59
CA ILE A 203 -22.24 8.46 16.06
C ILE A 203 -20.90 9.03 16.52
N SER A 204 -19.79 8.75 15.82
CA SER A 204 -18.46 9.26 16.16
C SER A 204 -18.39 10.79 16.09
N THR A 205 -19.28 11.44 15.32
CA THR A 205 -19.35 12.90 15.21
C THR A 205 -20.19 13.56 16.31
N LEU A 206 -20.91 12.77 17.12
CA LEU A 206 -21.76 13.30 18.20
C LEU A 206 -20.92 13.76 19.40
N PRO A 207 -21.31 14.88 20.07
CA PRO A 207 -20.52 15.46 21.16
C PRO A 207 -20.22 14.48 22.30
N PHE A 208 -21.18 13.63 22.69
CA PHE A 208 -20.96 12.68 23.78
C PHE A 208 -19.83 11.69 23.47
N MET A 209 -19.76 11.19 22.23
CA MET A 209 -18.72 10.25 21.82
C MET A 209 -17.36 10.93 21.74
N GLN A 210 -17.31 12.17 21.22
CA GLN A 210 -16.09 12.98 21.21
C GLN A 210 -15.59 13.28 22.63
N ASN A 211 -16.51 13.57 23.57
CA ASN A 211 -16.15 13.81 24.98
C ASN A 211 -15.52 12.57 25.64
N ILE A 212 -16.05 11.36 25.35
CA ILE A 212 -15.46 10.10 25.85
C ILE A 212 -14.01 9.96 25.37
N PHE A 213 -13.76 10.07 24.06
CA PHE A 213 -12.40 9.94 23.54
C PHE A 213 -11.49 11.11 23.94
N SER A 214 -12.02 12.33 24.06
CA SER A 214 -11.26 13.47 24.58
C SER A 214 -10.79 13.22 26.01
N ALA A 215 -11.65 12.70 26.87
CA ALA A 215 -11.30 12.34 28.25
C ALA A 215 -10.25 11.22 28.29
N ILE A 216 -10.40 10.16 27.47
CA ILE A 216 -9.43 9.07 27.37
C ILE A 216 -8.06 9.59 26.89
N TYR A 217 -8.02 10.56 26.00
CA TYR A 217 -6.81 11.14 25.44
C TYR A 217 -6.17 12.26 26.28
N GLY A 218 -6.84 12.69 27.36
CA GLY A 218 -6.40 13.80 28.19
C GLY A 218 -6.42 15.14 27.46
N LEU A 219 -7.36 15.34 26.51
CA LEU A 219 -7.51 16.57 25.76
C LEU A 219 -8.19 17.66 26.60
N PRO A 220 -7.87 18.96 26.39
CA PRO A 220 -7.02 19.50 25.30
C PRO A 220 -5.50 19.36 25.50
N GLU A 221 -5.01 19.11 26.70
CA GLU A 221 -3.58 19.17 27.02
C GLU A 221 -2.79 17.95 26.54
N SER A 222 -3.41 16.76 26.55
CA SER A 222 -2.82 15.46 26.18
C SER A 222 -1.34 15.33 26.61
N PRO A 223 -1.06 15.00 27.89
CA PRO A 223 0.29 15.04 28.45
C PRO A 223 1.24 14.08 27.70
N LYS A 224 2.51 14.42 27.64
CA LYS A 224 3.56 13.53 27.12
C LYS A 224 3.83 12.44 28.15
N ILE A 225 3.64 11.18 27.78
CA ILE A 225 3.73 10.04 28.69
C ILE A 225 4.82 9.04 28.34
N PHE A 226 5.24 8.95 27.05
CA PHE A 226 6.22 7.96 26.62
C PHE A 226 7.03 8.43 25.42
N LEU A 227 8.36 8.43 25.51
CA LEU A 227 9.28 8.82 24.43
C LEU A 227 8.89 10.14 23.73
N GLY A 228 8.46 11.14 24.50
CA GLY A 228 8.04 12.44 23.98
C GLY A 228 6.70 12.46 23.26
N ASN A 229 6.02 11.31 23.13
CA ASN A 229 4.70 11.22 22.51
C ASN A 229 3.59 11.49 23.54
N THR A 230 2.50 12.10 23.05
CA THR A 230 1.35 12.44 23.90
C THR A 230 0.52 11.19 24.26
N GLN A 231 -0.30 11.31 25.30
CA GLN A 231 -1.24 10.26 25.72
C GLN A 231 -2.13 9.82 24.56
N ALA A 232 -2.66 10.75 23.77
CA ALA A 232 -3.47 10.46 22.60
C ALA A 232 -2.71 9.62 21.56
N GLN A 233 -1.43 9.96 21.29
CA GLN A 233 -0.59 9.25 20.33
C GLN A 233 -0.27 7.81 20.78
N VAL A 234 0.02 7.63 22.07
CA VAL A 234 0.29 6.30 22.63
C VAL A 234 -0.97 5.45 22.58
N ILE A 235 -2.11 5.96 23.01
CA ILE A 235 -3.39 5.22 23.01
C ILE A 235 -3.84 4.92 21.57
N GLY A 236 -3.75 5.88 20.64
CA GLY A 236 -4.03 5.65 19.22
C GLY A 236 -3.17 4.55 18.63
N THR A 237 -1.87 4.52 18.98
CA THR A 237 -0.94 3.45 18.56
C THR A 237 -1.33 2.10 19.16
N LEU A 238 -1.74 2.03 20.43
CA LEU A 238 -2.19 0.79 21.06
C LEU A 238 -3.50 0.27 20.46
N LEU A 239 -4.46 1.13 20.13
CA LEU A 239 -5.69 0.74 19.42
C LEU A 239 -5.37 0.12 18.05
N MET A 240 -4.47 0.73 17.29
CA MET A 240 -4.00 0.19 16.02
C MET A 240 -3.31 -1.18 16.20
N VAL A 241 -2.44 -1.31 17.20
CA VAL A 241 -1.72 -2.56 17.52
C VAL A 241 -2.70 -3.67 17.88
N ALA A 242 -3.71 -3.39 18.71
CA ALA A 242 -4.74 -4.36 19.07
C ALA A 242 -5.49 -4.88 17.83
N PHE A 243 -5.87 -3.98 16.91
CA PHE A 243 -6.47 -4.36 15.64
C PHE A 243 -5.56 -5.25 14.80
N CYS A 244 -4.30 -4.85 14.62
CA CYS A 244 -3.33 -5.60 13.82
C CYS A 244 -3.04 -6.98 14.42
N TYR A 245 -2.97 -7.08 15.75
CA TYR A 245 -2.81 -8.36 16.45
C TYR A 245 -3.99 -9.30 16.18
N LEU A 246 -5.21 -8.83 16.36
CA LEU A 246 -6.41 -9.63 16.09
C LEU A 246 -6.44 -10.12 14.64
N GLY A 247 -6.16 -9.24 13.68
CA GLY A 247 -6.12 -9.60 12.27
C GLY A 247 -4.99 -10.56 11.90
N ALA A 248 -3.86 -10.54 12.65
CA ALA A 248 -2.74 -11.44 12.41
C ALA A 248 -2.95 -12.84 12.99
N VAL A 249 -3.65 -12.99 14.13
CA VAL A 249 -3.74 -14.27 14.85
C VAL A 249 -5.09 -14.97 14.68
N LEU A 250 -6.18 -14.23 14.46
CA LEU A 250 -7.49 -14.83 14.26
C LEU A 250 -7.62 -15.50 12.88
N PRO A 251 -8.54 -16.48 12.73
CA PRO A 251 -8.85 -17.06 11.43
C PRO A 251 -9.29 -15.98 10.43
N ILE A 252 -8.79 -16.07 9.18
CA ILE A 252 -9.02 -15.05 8.14
C ILE A 252 -10.50 -14.77 7.93
N TRP A 253 -11.33 -15.83 7.88
CA TRP A 253 -12.78 -15.73 7.65
C TRP A 253 -13.54 -15.03 8.77
N SER A 254 -13.01 -15.05 10.01
CA SER A 254 -13.71 -14.49 11.17
C SER A 254 -13.43 -13.01 11.40
N PHE A 255 -12.30 -12.48 10.91
CA PHE A 255 -11.87 -11.11 11.15
C PHE A 255 -11.35 -10.41 9.89
N ALA A 256 -10.19 -10.81 9.37
CA ALA A 256 -9.50 -10.06 8.34
C ALA A 256 -10.29 -9.94 7.03
N GLN A 257 -10.84 -11.05 6.54
CA GLN A 257 -11.58 -11.08 5.27
C GLN A 257 -12.88 -10.26 5.33
N PRO A 258 -13.78 -10.44 6.33
CA PRO A 258 -15.03 -9.68 6.36
C PRO A 258 -14.82 -8.20 6.69
N VAL A 259 -13.81 -7.84 7.50
CA VAL A 259 -13.46 -6.43 7.72
C VAL A 259 -12.98 -5.79 6.42
N ASN A 260 -12.15 -6.48 5.63
CA ASN A 260 -11.73 -6.02 4.31
C ASN A 260 -12.92 -5.88 3.35
N TYR A 261 -13.89 -6.80 3.39
CA TYR A 261 -15.09 -6.75 2.56
C TYR A 261 -15.95 -5.52 2.85
N VAL A 262 -16.26 -5.25 4.12
CA VAL A 262 -17.00 -4.04 4.52
C VAL A 262 -16.21 -2.78 4.15
N SER A 263 -14.91 -2.78 4.42
CA SER A 263 -14.00 -1.67 4.07
C SER A 263 -14.00 -1.36 2.58
N PHE A 264 -14.03 -2.38 1.71
CA PHE A 264 -14.13 -2.20 0.26
C PHE A 264 -15.34 -1.34 -0.13
N TRP A 265 -16.51 -1.62 0.42
CA TRP A 265 -17.73 -0.85 0.13
C TRP A 265 -17.64 0.57 0.65
N ILE A 266 -17.14 0.76 1.87
CA ILE A 266 -16.97 2.12 2.43
C ILE A 266 -16.01 2.95 1.57
N VAL A 267 -14.89 2.36 1.17
CA VAL A 267 -13.89 3.02 0.30
C VAL A 267 -14.48 3.34 -1.07
N THR A 268 -15.14 2.37 -1.71
CA THR A 268 -15.72 2.55 -3.04
C THR A 268 -16.82 3.63 -3.05
N LEU A 269 -17.72 3.61 -2.07
CA LEU A 269 -18.79 4.62 -1.95
C LEU A 269 -18.21 6.02 -1.73
N GLY A 270 -17.15 6.16 -0.93
CA GLY A 270 -16.48 7.44 -0.74
C GLY A 270 -15.82 7.99 -2.00
N MET A 271 -15.15 7.13 -2.74
CA MET A 271 -14.50 7.53 -3.99
C MET A 271 -15.52 7.88 -5.07
N VAL A 272 -16.58 7.08 -5.21
CA VAL A 272 -17.68 7.36 -6.15
C VAL A 272 -18.37 8.68 -5.78
N GLY A 273 -18.70 8.86 -4.49
CA GLY A 273 -19.31 10.11 -3.99
C GLY A 273 -18.39 11.31 -4.22
N GLY A 274 -17.09 11.17 -3.95
CA GLY A 274 -16.09 12.22 -4.22
C GLY A 274 -16.02 12.60 -5.70
N VAL A 275 -16.01 11.61 -6.59
CA VAL A 275 -16.03 11.85 -8.07
C VAL A 275 -17.32 12.55 -8.48
N ILE A 276 -18.49 12.09 -8.00
CA ILE A 276 -19.77 12.75 -8.32
C ILE A 276 -19.78 14.20 -7.85
N GLY A 277 -19.35 14.46 -6.61
CA GLY A 277 -19.26 15.82 -6.06
C GLY A 277 -18.31 16.71 -6.86
N MET A 278 -17.17 16.16 -7.29
CA MET A 278 -16.22 16.87 -8.15
C MET A 278 -16.78 17.15 -9.57
N LEU A 279 -17.53 16.21 -10.15
CA LEU A 279 -18.19 16.39 -11.45
C LEU A 279 -19.28 17.47 -11.40
N ILE A 280 -19.97 17.59 -10.26
CA ILE A 280 -20.97 18.66 -10.04
C ILE A 280 -20.28 20.01 -9.85
N TRP A 281 -19.25 20.06 -9.01
CA TRP A 281 -18.54 21.31 -8.68
C TRP A 281 -17.63 21.81 -9.78
N ARG A 282 -16.91 20.90 -10.47
CA ARG A 282 -15.93 21.18 -11.54
C ARG A 282 -14.83 22.17 -11.11
N PRO A 283 -14.18 21.98 -9.96
CA PRO A 283 -13.18 22.93 -9.49
C PRO A 283 -11.97 22.99 -10.41
N GLY A 284 -11.38 24.20 -10.52
CA GLY A 284 -10.09 24.40 -11.16
C GLY A 284 -8.94 24.27 -10.16
N MET A 285 -7.71 24.19 -10.66
CA MET A 285 -6.48 24.18 -9.85
C MET A 285 -6.07 25.60 -9.36
N GLY A 286 -6.78 26.65 -9.77
CA GLY A 286 -6.44 28.03 -9.40
C GLY A 286 -5.01 28.40 -9.81
N ASP A 287 -4.27 28.94 -8.86
CA ASP A 287 -2.85 29.36 -8.92
C ASP A 287 -1.86 28.21 -8.65
N PHE A 288 -2.32 26.96 -8.63
CA PHE A 288 -1.46 25.83 -8.31
C PHE A 288 -0.31 25.72 -9.32
N PRO A 289 0.97 25.77 -8.90
CA PRO A 289 2.11 25.84 -9.81
C PRO A 289 2.27 24.58 -10.64
N VAL A 290 2.62 24.76 -11.91
CA VAL A 290 2.91 23.66 -12.85
C VAL A 290 4.11 22.87 -12.36
N VAL A 291 5.21 23.57 -12.04
CA VAL A 291 6.41 23.10 -11.37
C VAL A 291 6.75 24.14 -10.32
N THR A 292 7.07 23.71 -9.10
CA THR A 292 7.50 24.62 -8.01
C THR A 292 9.00 24.81 -8.03
N ASP A 293 9.72 23.72 -7.74
CA ASP A 293 11.18 23.67 -7.72
C ASP A 293 11.63 22.24 -8.02
N PHE A 294 12.88 22.08 -8.50
CA PHE A 294 13.51 20.77 -8.63
C PHE A 294 13.95 20.17 -7.31
N THR A 295 14.05 20.96 -6.25
CA THR A 295 14.39 20.52 -4.89
C THR A 295 13.42 21.14 -3.89
N THR A 296 12.73 20.28 -3.14
CA THR A 296 11.79 20.68 -2.08
C THR A 296 12.28 20.19 -0.71
N ALA A 297 11.49 20.44 0.34
CA ALA A 297 11.77 19.91 1.68
C ALA A 297 11.89 18.38 1.73
N SER A 298 11.26 17.66 0.79
CA SER A 298 11.36 16.20 0.67
C SER A 298 12.52 15.73 -0.22
N GLY A 299 13.31 16.63 -0.77
CA GLY A 299 14.49 16.35 -1.59
C GLY A 299 14.35 16.71 -3.07
N PRO A 300 15.28 16.25 -3.93
CA PRO A 300 15.26 16.51 -5.36
C PRO A 300 14.10 15.80 -6.05
N LEU A 301 13.60 16.39 -7.14
CA LEU A 301 12.50 15.84 -7.93
C LEU A 301 12.78 14.37 -8.32
N TRP A 302 13.91 14.12 -8.95
CA TRP A 302 14.41 12.76 -9.12
C TRP A 302 15.53 12.49 -8.09
N PRO A 303 15.46 11.41 -7.33
CA PRO A 303 14.51 10.31 -7.37
C PRO A 303 13.31 10.47 -6.42
N MET A 304 13.24 11.55 -5.60
CA MET A 304 12.36 11.62 -4.44
C MET A 304 10.87 11.73 -4.79
N LEU A 305 10.49 12.43 -5.87
CA LEU A 305 9.10 12.46 -6.32
C LEU A 305 8.61 11.04 -6.67
N MET A 306 9.47 10.26 -7.37
CA MET A 306 9.12 8.91 -7.80
C MET A 306 8.77 8.02 -6.61
N VAL A 307 9.65 7.96 -5.61
CA VAL A 307 9.42 7.15 -4.41
C VAL A 307 8.33 7.72 -3.48
N THR A 308 8.03 9.01 -3.57
CA THR A 308 6.95 9.65 -2.80
C THR A 308 5.58 9.17 -3.24
N ILE A 309 5.33 9.01 -4.56
CA ILE A 309 4.10 8.40 -5.10
C ILE A 309 4.27 6.87 -5.15
N ALA A 310 4.52 6.25 -4.01
CA ALA A 310 4.88 4.86 -3.94
C ALA A 310 3.85 3.94 -4.62
N CYS A 311 2.70 3.67 -4.00
CA CYS A 311 1.75 2.69 -4.52
C CYS A 311 0.90 3.20 -5.69
N GLY A 312 0.60 4.50 -5.76
CA GLY A 312 -0.25 5.07 -6.81
C GLY A 312 0.32 4.99 -8.23
N ALA A 313 1.61 4.71 -8.38
CA ALA A 313 2.30 4.50 -9.65
C ALA A 313 2.85 3.07 -9.78
N ILE A 314 3.47 2.55 -8.71
CA ILE A 314 4.05 1.20 -8.64
C ILE A 314 4.27 0.79 -7.18
N SER A 315 4.08 -0.49 -6.83
CA SER A 315 4.23 -0.97 -5.46
C SER A 315 4.76 -2.40 -5.35
N GLY A 316 5.82 -2.57 -4.58
CA GLY A 316 6.39 -3.89 -4.29
C GLY A 316 5.51 -4.77 -3.43
N TRP A 317 4.65 -4.19 -2.58
CA TRP A 317 3.65 -4.93 -1.79
C TRP A 317 2.74 -5.79 -2.68
N HIS A 318 2.40 -5.26 -3.85
CA HIS A 318 1.53 -5.96 -4.80
C HIS A 318 2.12 -7.29 -5.27
N SER A 319 3.44 -7.39 -5.46
CA SER A 319 4.07 -8.65 -5.86
C SER A 319 3.96 -9.74 -4.79
N LEU A 320 4.02 -9.37 -3.50
CA LEU A 320 3.84 -10.31 -2.41
C LEU A 320 2.41 -10.84 -2.35
N VAL A 321 1.41 -9.95 -2.52
CA VAL A 321 -0.01 -10.33 -2.56
C VAL A 321 -0.31 -11.14 -3.82
N SER A 322 0.17 -10.72 -4.97
CA SER A 322 -0.13 -11.34 -6.27
C SER A 322 0.40 -12.77 -6.37
N THR A 323 1.62 -13.04 -5.86
CA THR A 323 2.25 -14.38 -5.96
C THR A 323 1.71 -15.37 -4.91
N SER A 324 1.70 -14.98 -3.64
CA SER A 324 1.38 -15.89 -2.53
C SER A 324 -0.08 -15.85 -2.06
N GLY A 325 -0.84 -14.85 -2.49
CA GLY A 325 -2.26 -14.71 -2.15
C GLY A 325 -3.16 -15.00 -3.34
N THR A 326 -3.17 -14.08 -4.31
CA THR A 326 -4.15 -14.10 -5.41
C THR A 326 -3.88 -15.19 -6.45
N ALA A 327 -2.62 -15.48 -6.79
CA ALA A 327 -2.28 -16.52 -7.74
C ALA A 327 -2.79 -17.91 -7.31
N ARG A 328 -2.87 -18.16 -6.00
CA ARG A 328 -3.41 -19.39 -5.40
C ARG A 328 -4.93 -19.50 -5.47
N GLN A 329 -5.61 -18.44 -5.86
CA GLN A 329 -7.07 -18.39 -5.95
C GLN A 329 -7.56 -18.16 -7.37
N LEU A 330 -6.66 -17.95 -8.34
CA LEU A 330 -7.02 -17.65 -9.72
C LEU A 330 -7.58 -18.90 -10.42
N GLU A 331 -8.83 -18.81 -10.86
CA GLU A 331 -9.53 -19.94 -11.48
C GLU A 331 -9.02 -20.24 -12.90
N ARG A 332 -8.59 -19.20 -13.64
CA ARG A 332 -8.10 -19.30 -15.03
C ARG A 332 -6.90 -18.39 -15.23
N GLU A 333 -5.91 -18.81 -16.01
CA GLU A 333 -4.77 -17.96 -16.36
C GLU A 333 -5.20 -16.63 -17.03
N THR A 334 -6.24 -16.67 -17.85
CA THR A 334 -6.78 -15.49 -18.56
C THR A 334 -7.36 -14.42 -17.64
N ASP A 335 -7.58 -14.72 -16.37
CA ASP A 335 -8.06 -13.77 -15.38
C ASP A 335 -6.92 -13.01 -14.70
N ALA A 336 -5.65 -13.38 -14.94
CA ALA A 336 -4.49 -12.72 -14.32
C ALA A 336 -4.37 -11.24 -14.72
N LEU A 337 -4.56 -10.90 -16.01
CA LEU A 337 -4.49 -9.50 -16.44
C LEU A 337 -5.63 -8.65 -15.88
N PRO A 338 -6.93 -9.05 -15.98
CA PRO A 338 -8.00 -8.29 -15.37
C PRO A 338 -7.85 -8.12 -13.85
N VAL A 339 -7.42 -9.17 -13.14
CA VAL A 339 -7.30 -9.15 -11.69
C VAL A 339 -6.06 -8.36 -11.25
N GLY A 340 -4.86 -8.70 -11.72
CA GLY A 340 -3.61 -8.06 -11.32
C GLY A 340 -3.45 -6.68 -11.96
N GLY A 341 -3.32 -6.63 -13.28
CA GLY A 341 -3.15 -5.38 -14.01
C GLY A 341 -4.34 -4.42 -13.85
N GLY A 342 -5.57 -4.96 -13.90
CA GLY A 342 -6.79 -4.17 -13.72
C GLY A 342 -6.89 -3.51 -12.34
N ALA A 343 -6.50 -4.22 -11.27
CA ALA A 343 -6.46 -3.65 -9.91
C ALA A 343 -5.46 -2.49 -9.81
N MET A 344 -4.29 -2.60 -10.44
CA MET A 344 -3.30 -1.53 -10.45
C MET A 344 -3.78 -0.28 -11.21
N PHE A 345 -4.45 -0.45 -12.35
CA PHE A 345 -5.05 0.69 -13.05
C PHE A 345 -6.17 1.36 -12.23
N MET A 346 -6.95 0.60 -11.46
CA MET A 346 -7.96 1.17 -10.56
C MET A 346 -7.30 1.91 -9.39
N GLU A 347 -6.19 1.42 -8.87
CA GLU A 347 -5.43 2.10 -7.82
C GLU A 347 -4.83 3.42 -8.32
N ALA A 348 -4.33 3.47 -9.56
CA ALA A 348 -3.90 4.72 -10.18
C ALA A 348 -5.05 5.72 -10.33
N ALA A 349 -6.29 5.28 -10.61
CA ALA A 349 -7.46 6.16 -10.59
C ALA A 349 -7.69 6.76 -9.19
N PHE A 350 -7.49 5.99 -8.12
CA PHE A 350 -7.52 6.50 -6.74
C PHE A 350 -6.42 7.54 -6.47
N ALA A 351 -5.22 7.30 -6.97
CA ALA A 351 -4.11 8.25 -6.89
C ALA A 351 -4.43 9.58 -7.60
N VAL A 352 -5.09 9.53 -8.76
CA VAL A 352 -5.57 10.73 -9.47
C VAL A 352 -6.63 11.47 -8.67
N ILE A 353 -7.57 10.78 -8.04
CA ILE A 353 -8.60 11.43 -7.20
C ILE A 353 -7.93 12.08 -5.98
N ALA A 354 -6.99 11.40 -5.32
CA ALA A 354 -6.22 11.97 -4.21
C ALA A 354 -5.40 13.20 -4.64
N PHE A 355 -4.76 13.15 -5.80
CA PHE A 355 -4.10 14.30 -6.42
C PHE A 355 -5.08 15.48 -6.60
N LEU A 356 -6.30 15.20 -7.05
CA LEU A 356 -7.33 16.23 -7.24
C LEU A 356 -7.86 16.78 -5.91
N THR A 357 -7.87 16.01 -4.82
CA THR A 357 -8.19 16.57 -3.50
C THR A 357 -7.20 17.65 -3.08
N ALA A 358 -5.91 17.47 -3.37
CA ALA A 358 -4.88 18.46 -3.05
C ALA A 358 -4.94 19.68 -3.98
N THR A 359 -5.08 19.45 -5.28
CA THR A 359 -4.87 20.49 -6.29
C THR A 359 -6.11 21.32 -6.60
N THR A 360 -7.30 20.84 -6.25
CA THR A 360 -8.55 21.52 -6.65
C THR A 360 -9.53 21.79 -5.51
N ALA A 361 -9.50 21.01 -4.42
CA ALA A 361 -10.52 21.10 -3.39
C ALA A 361 -10.37 22.30 -2.45
N PHE A 362 -9.23 23.01 -2.48
CA PHE A 362 -8.90 24.13 -1.60
C PHE A 362 -8.74 25.45 -2.35
N GLY A 363 -9.10 25.51 -3.63
CA GLY A 363 -9.09 26.74 -4.44
C GLY A 363 -7.75 27.09 -5.08
N GLY A 364 -6.66 26.35 -4.80
CA GLY A 364 -5.34 26.57 -5.38
C GLY A 364 -4.19 26.29 -4.42
N TRP A 365 -3.00 26.79 -4.72
CA TRP A 365 -1.77 26.55 -3.98
C TRP A 365 -1.80 27.09 -2.55
N GLU A 366 -2.24 28.33 -2.37
CA GLU A 366 -2.34 28.93 -1.05
C GLU A 366 -3.30 28.16 -0.14
N GLY A 367 -4.45 27.74 -0.67
CA GLY A 367 -5.42 26.92 0.07
C GLY A 367 -4.86 25.55 0.46
N TYR A 368 -4.11 24.91 -0.43
CA TYR A 368 -3.41 23.65 -0.12
C TYR A 368 -2.37 23.83 0.99
N GLN A 369 -1.55 24.90 0.93
CA GLN A 369 -0.56 25.21 1.96
C GLN A 369 -1.23 25.53 3.31
N SER A 370 -2.30 26.31 3.29
CA SER A 370 -3.10 26.64 4.48
C SER A 370 -3.76 25.41 5.13
N ALA A 371 -4.09 24.39 4.33
CA ALA A 371 -4.57 23.09 4.83
C ALA A 371 -3.44 22.21 5.42
N GLY A 372 -2.20 22.69 5.42
CA GLY A 372 -1.01 22.05 5.96
C GLY A 372 -0.10 21.39 4.93
N GLY A 373 -0.44 21.46 3.64
CA GLY A 373 0.40 21.02 2.54
C GLY A 373 0.85 19.55 2.61
N ALA A 374 2.06 19.28 2.15
CA ALA A 374 2.66 17.95 2.17
C ALA A 374 2.79 17.35 3.58
N GLY A 375 3.05 18.20 4.61
CA GLY A 375 3.18 17.78 6.00
C GLY A 375 1.89 17.23 6.61
N ALA A 376 0.74 17.68 6.13
CA ALA A 376 -0.59 17.29 6.59
C ALA A 376 -1.41 16.53 5.54
N ALA A 377 -0.76 15.72 4.69
CA ALA A 377 -1.39 15.03 3.55
C ALA A 377 -2.65 14.25 3.92
N LEU A 378 -2.71 13.66 5.13
CA LEU A 378 -3.89 12.95 5.64
C LEU A 378 -5.08 13.90 5.86
N ALA A 379 -4.83 15.07 6.46
CA ALA A 379 -5.85 16.09 6.68
C ALA A 379 -6.31 16.72 5.35
N VAL A 380 -5.38 16.96 4.42
CA VAL A 380 -5.66 17.43 3.07
C VAL A 380 -6.57 16.45 2.32
N PHE A 381 -6.29 15.15 2.38
CA PHE A 381 -7.19 14.16 1.76
C PHE A 381 -8.57 14.19 2.40
N ALA A 382 -8.66 14.08 3.72
CA ALA A 382 -9.95 14.02 4.43
C ALA A 382 -10.78 15.30 4.21
N GLY A 383 -10.14 16.48 4.27
CA GLY A 383 -10.78 17.76 3.98
C GLY A 383 -11.20 17.92 2.53
N GLY A 384 -10.32 17.55 1.59
CA GLY A 384 -10.61 17.62 0.14
C GLY A 384 -11.76 16.70 -0.26
N LEU A 385 -11.76 15.46 0.26
CA LEU A 385 -12.88 14.53 0.06
C LEU A 385 -14.19 15.09 0.65
N ALA A 386 -14.13 15.66 1.86
CA ALA A 386 -15.30 16.29 2.49
C ALA A 386 -15.84 17.46 1.65
N ASN A 387 -14.97 18.29 1.07
CA ASN A 387 -15.37 19.40 0.18
C ASN A 387 -16.06 18.88 -1.10
N PHE A 388 -15.62 17.76 -1.66
CA PHE A 388 -16.31 17.12 -2.79
C PHE A 388 -17.66 16.55 -2.37
N LEU A 389 -17.71 15.80 -1.25
CA LEU A 389 -18.95 15.19 -0.73
C LEU A 389 -19.99 16.23 -0.31
N GLN A 390 -19.58 17.41 0.14
CA GLN A 390 -20.48 18.51 0.46
C GLN A 390 -21.33 18.92 -0.75
N ARG A 391 -20.82 18.79 -1.97
CA ARG A 391 -21.53 19.14 -3.21
C ARG A 391 -22.67 18.19 -3.55
N ILE A 392 -22.71 17.03 -2.92
CA ILE A 392 -23.82 16.07 -3.01
C ILE A 392 -24.69 16.04 -1.72
N GLY A 393 -24.55 17.08 -0.87
CA GLY A 393 -25.38 17.26 0.32
C GLY A 393 -24.85 16.60 1.60
N VAL A 394 -23.63 16.04 1.61
CA VAL A 394 -23.03 15.47 2.83
C VAL A 394 -22.53 16.60 3.74
N PRO A 395 -22.93 16.65 5.04
CA PRO A 395 -22.43 17.66 5.97
C PRO A 395 -20.92 17.61 6.13
N THR A 396 -20.24 18.76 6.11
CA THR A 396 -18.77 18.85 6.14
C THR A 396 -18.16 18.13 7.34
N GLY A 397 -18.76 18.27 8.53
CA GLY A 397 -18.26 17.60 9.75
C GLY A 397 -18.29 16.08 9.66
N PHE A 398 -19.37 15.51 9.06
CA PHE A 398 -19.45 14.08 8.76
C PHE A 398 -18.46 13.69 7.67
N GLY A 399 -18.35 14.48 6.59
CA GLY A 399 -17.42 14.23 5.50
C GLY A 399 -15.95 14.15 5.95
N GLN A 400 -15.52 15.02 6.88
CA GLN A 400 -14.17 15.00 7.46
C GLN A 400 -13.93 13.77 8.34
N ALA A 401 -14.88 13.41 9.20
CA ALA A 401 -14.81 12.20 10.02
C ALA A 401 -14.76 10.95 9.13
N TYR A 402 -15.63 10.90 8.13
CA TYR A 402 -15.65 9.82 7.14
C TYR A 402 -14.33 9.71 6.36
N GLY A 403 -13.78 10.82 5.86
CA GLY A 403 -12.49 10.84 5.16
C GLY A 403 -11.34 10.36 6.05
N SER A 404 -11.36 10.70 7.34
CA SER A 404 -10.36 10.22 8.30
C SER A 404 -10.51 8.72 8.58
N VAL A 405 -11.74 8.23 8.81
CA VAL A 405 -12.02 6.79 8.97
C VAL A 405 -11.67 6.02 7.70
N PHE A 406 -11.97 6.58 6.52
CA PHE A 406 -11.56 6.02 5.23
C PHE A 406 -10.04 5.78 5.17
N LEU A 407 -9.22 6.77 5.54
CA LEU A 407 -7.76 6.62 5.59
C LEU A 407 -7.32 5.56 6.60
N VAL A 408 -7.94 5.54 7.78
CA VAL A 408 -7.64 4.52 8.80
C VAL A 408 -7.88 3.13 8.25
N ILE A 409 -9.05 2.85 7.67
CA ILE A 409 -9.37 1.51 7.15
C ILE A 409 -8.51 1.12 5.95
N MET A 410 -8.07 2.08 5.14
CA MET A 410 -7.11 1.83 4.06
C MET A 410 -5.76 1.35 4.59
N ALA A 411 -5.31 1.90 5.70
CA ALA A 411 -4.05 1.51 6.33
C ALA A 411 -4.15 0.20 7.12
N ILE A 412 -5.09 0.11 8.09
CA ILE A 412 -5.12 -1.00 9.05
C ILE A 412 -5.45 -2.35 8.41
N THR A 413 -6.25 -2.35 7.32
CA THR A 413 -6.58 -3.58 6.58
C THR A 413 -5.36 -4.19 5.89
N ILE A 414 -4.39 -3.38 5.50
CA ILE A 414 -3.10 -3.85 4.99
C ILE A 414 -2.17 -4.22 6.16
N MET A 415 -2.07 -3.37 7.19
CA MET A 415 -1.16 -3.58 8.32
C MET A 415 -1.39 -4.92 9.02
N GLN A 416 -2.62 -5.38 9.19
CA GLN A 416 -2.89 -6.71 9.76
C GLN A 416 -2.31 -7.85 8.90
N LEU A 417 -2.35 -7.71 7.55
CA LEU A 417 -1.74 -8.66 6.62
C LEU A 417 -0.21 -8.58 6.69
N VAL A 418 0.35 -7.37 6.78
CA VAL A 418 1.79 -7.16 6.94
C VAL A 418 2.30 -7.85 8.20
N VAL A 419 1.63 -7.72 9.35
CA VAL A 419 2.00 -8.44 10.59
C VAL A 419 1.92 -9.96 10.38
N ARG A 420 0.91 -10.44 9.63
CA ARG A 420 0.81 -11.87 9.28
C ARG A 420 1.99 -12.33 8.44
N PHE A 421 2.43 -11.55 7.46
CA PHE A 421 3.62 -11.83 6.66
C PHE A 421 4.90 -11.78 7.51
N MET A 422 5.06 -10.76 8.37
CA MET A 422 6.22 -10.63 9.26
C MET A 422 6.38 -11.82 10.19
N ARG A 423 5.29 -12.34 10.80
CA ARG A 423 5.37 -13.52 11.65
C ARG A 423 5.82 -14.77 10.89
N VAL A 424 5.34 -14.95 9.64
CA VAL A 424 5.77 -16.07 8.78
C VAL A 424 7.23 -15.90 8.40
N ALA A 425 7.64 -14.73 7.97
CA ALA A 425 9.03 -14.42 7.64
C ALA A 425 9.96 -14.63 8.86
N SER A 426 9.54 -14.23 10.07
CA SER A 426 10.30 -14.49 11.30
C SER A 426 10.48 -15.99 11.57
N ALA A 427 9.40 -16.78 11.39
CA ALA A 427 9.46 -18.23 11.58
C ALA A 427 10.40 -18.90 10.56
N GLU A 428 10.40 -18.44 9.30
CA GLU A 428 11.28 -18.96 8.24
C GLU A 428 12.75 -18.53 8.41
N LEU A 429 13.00 -17.30 8.88
CA LEU A 429 14.36 -16.77 9.01
C LEU A 429 15.09 -17.31 10.24
N VAL A 430 14.42 -17.36 11.37
CA VAL A 430 15.06 -17.65 12.67
C VAL A 430 14.41 -18.81 13.42
N GLY A 431 13.35 -19.43 12.91
CA GLY A 431 12.60 -20.47 13.61
C GLY A 431 13.39 -21.76 13.89
N ASP A 432 14.44 -22.04 13.14
CA ASP A 432 15.35 -23.17 13.40
C ASP A 432 16.28 -22.89 14.58
N ALA A 433 16.77 -21.65 14.69
CA ALA A 433 17.64 -21.23 15.80
C ALA A 433 16.83 -20.87 17.07
N VAL A 434 15.61 -20.34 16.91
CA VAL A 434 14.73 -19.85 17.96
C VAL A 434 13.32 -20.46 17.78
N PRO A 435 13.07 -21.71 18.20
CA PRO A 435 11.83 -22.44 17.90
C PRO A 435 10.54 -21.74 18.36
N VAL A 436 10.60 -20.91 19.40
CA VAL A 436 9.45 -20.13 19.90
C VAL A 436 8.91 -19.15 18.83
N MET A 437 9.72 -18.70 17.87
CA MET A 437 9.30 -17.84 16.77
C MET A 437 8.36 -18.53 15.76
N ARG A 438 8.25 -19.85 15.79
CA ARG A 438 7.25 -20.59 15.01
C ARG A 438 5.84 -20.45 15.58
N ASN A 439 5.70 -20.01 16.85
CA ASN A 439 4.39 -19.73 17.43
C ASN A 439 3.81 -18.44 16.81
N PRO A 440 2.59 -18.48 16.22
CA PRO A 440 1.98 -17.34 15.56
C PRO A 440 1.80 -16.12 16.46
N HIS A 441 1.52 -16.33 17.74
CA HIS A 441 1.35 -15.26 18.71
C HIS A 441 2.68 -14.56 19.01
N VAL A 442 3.75 -15.34 19.23
CA VAL A 442 5.08 -14.79 19.52
C VAL A 442 5.60 -13.99 18.33
N GLY A 443 5.55 -14.55 17.12
CA GLY A 443 5.96 -13.84 15.92
C GLY A 443 5.18 -12.54 15.68
N ALA A 444 3.86 -12.54 15.91
CA ALA A 444 3.03 -11.34 15.80
C ALA A 444 3.38 -10.29 16.88
N ILE A 445 3.58 -10.70 18.13
CA ILE A 445 3.95 -9.78 19.23
C ILE A 445 5.31 -9.13 18.96
N VAL A 446 6.32 -9.91 18.53
CA VAL A 446 7.63 -9.35 18.17
C VAL A 446 7.52 -8.33 17.04
N ALA A 447 6.79 -8.64 15.97
CA ALA A 447 6.56 -7.70 14.88
C ALA A 447 5.88 -6.41 15.36
N LEU A 448 4.90 -6.52 16.27
CA LEU A 448 4.16 -5.36 16.79
C LEU A 448 5.00 -4.55 17.77
N ILE A 449 5.85 -5.15 18.59
CA ILE A 449 6.81 -4.42 19.45
C ILE A 449 7.76 -3.58 18.59
N LEU A 450 8.34 -4.18 17.55
CA LEU A 450 9.19 -3.44 16.60
C LEU A 450 8.40 -2.31 15.92
N THR A 451 7.15 -2.56 15.53
CA THR A 451 6.26 -1.54 14.96
C THR A 451 6.05 -0.36 15.92
N VAL A 452 5.74 -0.63 17.18
CA VAL A 452 5.53 0.43 18.20
C VAL A 452 6.77 1.28 18.35
N LEU A 453 7.96 0.66 18.43
CA LEU A 453 9.22 1.40 18.52
C LEU A 453 9.42 2.32 17.31
N PHE A 454 9.17 1.81 16.09
CA PHE A 454 9.27 2.62 14.86
C PHE A 454 8.28 3.78 14.87
N VAL A 455 7.02 3.52 15.19
CA VAL A 455 5.97 4.54 15.24
C VAL A 455 6.28 5.64 16.25
N LEU A 456 6.72 5.27 17.46
CA LEU A 456 6.93 6.24 18.53
C LEU A 456 8.26 7.01 18.42
N ILE A 457 9.26 6.48 17.72
CA ILE A 457 10.59 7.11 17.58
C ILE A 457 10.70 7.93 16.30
N ILE A 458 10.24 7.40 15.13
CA ILE A 458 10.53 7.99 13.82
C ILE A 458 9.43 8.96 13.40
N PRO A 459 9.75 10.20 12.96
CA PRO A 459 8.77 11.15 12.42
C PRO A 459 8.19 10.69 11.08
N TRP A 460 6.93 11.11 10.81
CA TRP A 460 6.15 10.74 9.61
C TRP A 460 6.89 10.92 8.28
N LEU A 461 7.36 12.12 7.99
CA LEU A 461 7.99 12.41 6.69
C LEU A 461 9.31 11.68 6.49
N SER A 462 10.08 11.45 7.57
CA SER A 462 11.35 10.71 7.49
C SER A 462 11.14 9.25 7.11
N ILE A 463 10.12 8.60 7.69
CA ILE A 463 9.83 7.20 7.38
C ILE A 463 9.12 7.03 6.05
N TRP A 464 8.35 8.04 5.58
CA TRP A 464 7.62 7.98 4.32
C TRP A 464 8.54 7.80 3.12
N GLY A 465 9.62 8.58 3.02
CA GLY A 465 10.60 8.44 1.94
C GLY A 465 11.30 7.08 1.94
N ALA A 466 11.72 6.60 3.12
CA ALA A 466 12.37 5.29 3.26
C ALA A 466 11.41 4.14 2.90
N PHE A 467 10.14 4.22 3.34
CA PHE A 467 9.08 3.29 2.93
C PHE A 467 8.89 3.31 1.42
N GLY A 468 8.76 4.48 0.81
CA GLY A 468 8.55 4.62 -0.64
C GLY A 468 9.69 4.02 -1.45
N GLY A 469 10.95 4.33 -1.09
CA GLY A 469 12.14 3.77 -1.76
C GLY A 469 12.24 2.25 -1.61
N ALA A 470 12.00 1.72 -0.41
CA ALA A 470 12.00 0.27 -0.17
C ALA A 470 10.86 -0.44 -0.91
N ASN A 471 9.67 0.17 -0.94
CA ASN A 471 8.50 -0.37 -1.61
C ASN A 471 8.70 -0.47 -3.13
N GLN A 472 9.21 0.56 -3.75
CA GLN A 472 9.45 0.55 -5.20
C GLN A 472 10.66 -0.31 -5.56
N LEU A 473 11.70 -0.36 -4.74
CA LEU A 473 12.84 -1.28 -4.94
C LEU A 473 12.38 -2.75 -4.90
N MET A 474 11.45 -3.11 -4.00
CA MET A 474 10.83 -4.43 -4.01
C MET A 474 10.11 -4.71 -5.34
N ALA A 475 9.42 -3.70 -5.91
CA ALA A 475 8.80 -3.82 -7.24
C ALA A 475 9.83 -4.02 -8.36
N GLY A 476 10.95 -3.28 -8.31
CA GLY A 476 12.09 -3.47 -9.23
C GLY A 476 12.68 -4.87 -9.17
N LEU A 477 12.85 -5.42 -7.95
CA LEU A 477 13.33 -6.80 -7.75
C LEU A 477 12.31 -7.82 -8.24
N ALA A 478 11.01 -7.60 -8.01
CA ALA A 478 9.96 -8.46 -8.53
C ALA A 478 9.92 -8.47 -10.07
N LEU A 479 10.06 -7.31 -10.71
CA LEU A 479 10.18 -7.20 -12.17
C LEU A 479 11.42 -7.92 -12.71
N LEU A 480 12.52 -7.90 -11.98
CA LEU A 480 13.73 -8.66 -12.34
C LEU A 480 13.44 -10.18 -12.31
N LEU A 481 12.72 -10.68 -11.29
CA LEU A 481 12.29 -12.08 -11.24
C LEU A 481 11.33 -12.44 -12.38
N VAL A 482 10.40 -11.56 -12.72
CA VAL A 482 9.51 -11.73 -13.89
C VAL A 482 10.31 -11.79 -15.19
N ALA A 483 11.33 -10.94 -15.34
CA ALA A 483 12.21 -10.96 -16.52
C ALA A 483 13.02 -12.25 -16.62
N LEU A 484 13.52 -12.77 -15.50
CA LEU A 484 14.22 -14.07 -15.42
C LEU A 484 13.28 -15.24 -15.76
N TRP A 485 12.08 -15.24 -15.19
CA TRP A 485 11.06 -16.24 -15.48
C TRP A 485 10.69 -16.25 -16.97
N LEU A 486 10.42 -15.10 -17.58
CA LEU A 486 10.10 -15.01 -19.01
C LEU A 486 11.25 -15.54 -19.88
N ARG A 487 12.49 -15.24 -19.48
CA ARG A 487 13.67 -15.77 -20.17
C ARG A 487 13.77 -17.29 -20.06
N SER A 488 13.53 -17.87 -18.88
CA SER A 488 13.56 -19.33 -18.71
C SER A 488 12.50 -20.05 -19.54
N GLU A 489 11.38 -19.35 -19.86
CA GLU A 489 10.33 -19.85 -20.76
C GLU A 489 10.54 -19.51 -22.24
N GLY A 490 11.69 -18.94 -22.62
CA GLY A 490 11.98 -18.55 -23.99
C GLY A 490 11.16 -17.36 -24.52
N ARG A 491 10.57 -16.56 -23.62
CA ARG A 491 9.70 -15.44 -23.95
C ARG A 491 10.43 -14.10 -23.95
N LYS A 492 9.91 -13.12 -24.70
CA LYS A 492 10.44 -11.75 -24.71
C LYS A 492 10.27 -11.11 -23.34
N ASN A 493 11.37 -10.76 -22.69
CA ASN A 493 11.38 -10.22 -21.32
C ASN A 493 11.61 -8.69 -21.23
N ALA A 494 11.84 -8.02 -22.34
CA ALA A 494 12.19 -6.58 -22.37
C ALA A 494 11.14 -5.69 -21.68
N TRP A 495 9.86 -6.04 -21.78
CA TRP A 495 8.76 -5.30 -21.17
C TRP A 495 8.74 -5.35 -19.63
N ALA A 496 9.42 -6.31 -19.02
CA ALA A 496 9.66 -6.37 -17.58
C ALA A 496 11.06 -5.90 -17.20
N LEU A 497 12.08 -6.21 -18.03
CA LEU A 497 13.48 -5.92 -17.73
C LEU A 497 13.79 -4.40 -17.74
N TYR A 498 13.29 -3.65 -18.74
CA TYR A 498 13.54 -2.20 -18.77
C TYR A 498 12.88 -1.46 -17.61
N PRO A 499 11.59 -1.70 -17.28
CA PRO A 499 11.01 -1.19 -16.03
C PRO A 499 11.80 -1.60 -14.78
N ALA A 500 12.27 -2.85 -14.68
CA ALA A 500 13.07 -3.30 -13.56
C ALA A 500 14.35 -2.46 -13.40
N ILE A 501 15.10 -2.26 -14.47
CA ILE A 501 16.34 -1.46 -14.46
C ILE A 501 16.06 -0.02 -14.03
N PHE A 502 15.02 0.61 -14.62
CA PHE A 502 14.65 1.98 -14.27
C PHE A 502 14.32 2.12 -12.79
N MET A 503 13.48 1.21 -12.26
CA MET A 503 13.09 1.24 -10.85
C MET A 503 14.28 0.99 -9.93
N ILE A 504 15.09 -0.03 -10.20
CA ILE A 504 16.27 -0.34 -9.39
C ILE A 504 17.21 0.86 -9.28
N VAL A 505 17.50 1.52 -10.41
CA VAL A 505 18.39 2.71 -10.42
C VAL A 505 17.77 3.87 -9.63
N THR A 506 16.49 4.15 -9.85
CA THR A 506 15.77 5.24 -9.17
C THR A 506 15.72 5.00 -7.67
N ASP A 507 15.37 3.78 -7.25
CA ASP A 507 15.15 3.47 -5.85
C ASP A 507 16.45 3.33 -5.05
N LEU A 508 17.52 2.80 -5.66
CA LEU A 508 18.86 2.83 -5.07
C LEU A 508 19.34 4.27 -4.88
N ALA A 509 19.13 5.14 -5.87
CA ALA A 509 19.46 6.57 -5.75
C ALA A 509 18.67 7.23 -4.62
N ALA A 510 17.36 6.93 -4.49
CA ALA A 510 16.54 7.43 -3.41
C ALA A 510 17.00 6.96 -2.03
N LEU A 511 17.25 5.66 -1.85
CA LEU A 511 17.70 5.11 -0.57
C LEU A 511 19.09 5.61 -0.18
N LEU A 512 20.01 5.76 -1.14
CA LEU A 512 21.33 6.36 -0.90
C LEU A 512 21.19 7.85 -0.51
N TYR A 513 20.32 8.61 -1.16
CA TYR A 513 20.02 9.99 -0.79
C TYR A 513 19.44 10.07 0.62
N ILE A 514 18.52 9.19 0.97
CA ILE A 514 17.92 9.10 2.31
C ILE A 514 18.99 8.75 3.36
N ALA A 515 19.87 7.79 3.09
CA ALA A 515 20.98 7.46 3.98
C ALA A 515 21.91 8.66 4.18
N TYR A 516 22.31 9.30 3.08
CA TYR A 516 23.16 10.49 3.11
C TYR A 516 22.52 11.62 3.95
N THR A 517 21.27 11.98 3.67
CA THR A 517 20.59 13.07 4.39
C THR A 517 20.40 12.76 5.86
N ASN A 518 20.11 11.50 6.23
CA ASN A 518 19.96 11.12 7.63
C ASN A 518 21.29 11.18 8.39
N PHE A 519 22.40 10.66 7.84
CA PHE A 519 23.68 10.64 8.54
C PHE A 519 24.42 11.98 8.52
N PHE A 520 24.39 12.70 7.40
CA PHE A 520 25.22 13.89 7.21
C PHE A 520 24.48 15.22 7.32
N VAL A 521 23.14 15.21 7.27
CA VAL A 521 22.34 16.44 7.39
C VAL A 521 21.46 16.44 8.64
N SER A 522 20.68 15.37 8.88
CA SER A 522 19.70 15.34 9.97
C SER A 522 20.35 14.98 11.32
N LEU A 523 21.22 13.99 11.37
CA LEU A 523 21.90 13.54 12.59
C LEU A 523 22.75 14.65 13.23
N PRO A 524 23.59 15.40 12.48
CA PRO A 524 24.34 16.52 13.09
C PRO A 524 23.48 17.67 13.61
N LYS A 525 22.23 17.81 13.11
CA LYS A 525 21.27 18.85 13.51
C LYS A 525 20.26 18.34 14.56
N ALA A 526 20.40 17.11 15.02
CA ALA A 526 19.45 16.52 15.96
C ALA A 526 19.49 17.22 17.33
N ALA A 527 18.42 17.93 17.68
CA ALA A 527 18.30 18.64 18.93
C ALA A 527 17.97 17.73 20.12
N THR A 528 17.53 16.49 19.89
CA THR A 528 17.16 15.52 20.92
C THR A 528 17.73 14.12 20.60
N GLY A 529 17.95 13.32 21.65
CA GLY A 529 18.35 11.92 21.49
C GLY A 529 17.37 11.10 20.64
N GLN A 530 16.08 11.41 20.71
CA GLN A 530 15.05 10.77 19.86
C GLN A 530 15.24 11.12 18.37
N ALA A 531 15.50 12.38 18.04
CA ALA A 531 15.75 12.80 16.67
C ALA A 531 17.04 12.15 16.11
N ALA A 532 18.09 12.05 16.94
CA ALA A 532 19.32 11.36 16.58
C ALA A 532 19.06 9.86 16.34
N ALA A 533 18.32 9.19 17.24
CA ALA A 533 17.96 7.78 17.08
C ALA A 533 17.13 7.55 15.80
N ALA A 534 16.17 8.42 15.50
CA ALA A 534 15.38 8.34 14.28
C ALA A 534 16.25 8.41 13.02
N SER A 535 17.17 9.39 12.97
CA SER A 535 18.09 9.55 11.83
C SER A 535 19.02 8.35 11.66
N ILE A 536 19.56 7.82 12.76
CA ILE A 536 20.41 6.61 12.72
C ILE A 536 19.60 5.41 12.21
N MET A 537 18.40 5.18 12.75
CA MET A 537 17.56 4.05 12.36
C MET A 537 17.20 4.10 10.88
N VAL A 538 16.70 5.23 10.39
CA VAL A 538 16.31 5.39 8.97
C VAL A 538 17.52 5.24 8.05
N GLY A 539 18.65 5.87 8.39
CA GLY A 539 19.89 5.79 7.63
C GLY A 539 20.43 4.37 7.55
N LEU A 540 20.49 3.64 8.68
CA LEU A 540 20.95 2.25 8.72
C LEU A 540 20.05 1.31 7.91
N ILE A 541 18.72 1.45 8.03
CA ILE A 541 17.79 0.61 7.27
C ILE A 541 17.95 0.88 5.78
N ALA A 542 18.05 2.14 5.37
CA ALA A 542 18.29 2.48 3.96
C ALA A 542 19.57 1.81 3.44
N LEU A 543 20.67 1.83 4.20
CA LEU A 543 21.91 1.16 3.81
C LEU A 543 21.77 -0.37 3.78
N VAL A 544 21.11 -0.99 4.75
CA VAL A 544 20.86 -2.44 4.75
C VAL A 544 20.08 -2.86 3.51
N LEU A 545 19.05 -2.10 3.15
CA LEU A 545 18.23 -2.35 1.94
C LEU A 545 19.04 -2.16 0.67
N VAL A 546 19.90 -1.13 0.59
CA VAL A 546 20.81 -0.90 -0.56
C VAL A 546 21.78 -2.07 -0.72
N VAL A 547 22.42 -2.52 0.37
CA VAL A 547 23.37 -3.64 0.32
C VAL A 547 22.67 -4.94 -0.07
N ALA A 548 21.51 -5.23 0.55
CA ALA A 548 20.72 -6.41 0.20
C ALA A 548 20.31 -6.40 -1.28
N ALA A 549 19.80 -5.26 -1.77
CA ALA A 549 19.42 -5.09 -3.17
C ALA A 549 20.63 -5.22 -4.12
N ALA A 550 21.78 -4.64 -3.79
CA ALA A 550 22.99 -4.77 -4.61
C ALA A 550 23.41 -6.24 -4.80
N ILE A 551 23.32 -7.05 -3.74
CA ILE A 551 23.61 -8.49 -3.82
C ILE A 551 22.55 -9.19 -4.68
N LEU A 552 21.27 -8.91 -4.49
CA LEU A 552 20.18 -9.50 -5.26
C LEU A 552 20.26 -9.14 -6.75
N ILE A 553 20.61 -7.90 -7.05
CA ILE A 553 20.82 -7.42 -8.44
C ILE A 553 22.01 -8.13 -9.07
N TRP A 554 23.12 -8.26 -8.34
CA TRP A 554 24.30 -8.97 -8.82
C TRP A 554 23.98 -10.43 -9.13
N ASP A 555 23.31 -11.12 -8.22
CA ASP A 555 22.92 -12.52 -8.41
C ASP A 555 21.91 -12.68 -9.56
N GLY A 556 20.90 -11.80 -9.62
CA GLY A 556 19.92 -11.78 -10.70
C GLY A 556 20.52 -11.46 -12.06
N TRP A 557 21.50 -10.51 -12.12
CA TRP A 557 22.21 -10.20 -13.34
C TRP A 557 23.06 -11.37 -13.86
N ASN A 558 23.71 -12.08 -12.95
CA ASN A 558 24.46 -13.30 -13.30
C ASN A 558 23.51 -14.40 -13.80
N ALA A 559 22.34 -14.55 -13.18
CA ALA A 559 21.30 -15.47 -13.67
C ALA A 559 20.81 -15.09 -15.08
N LEU A 560 20.65 -13.79 -15.38
CA LEU A 560 20.32 -13.31 -16.73
C LEU A 560 21.41 -13.61 -17.78
N ARG A 561 22.65 -13.81 -17.39
CA ARG A 561 23.77 -14.11 -18.32
C ARG A 561 23.95 -15.60 -18.61
N LYS A 562 23.37 -16.50 -17.80
CA LYS A 562 23.46 -17.95 -18.03
C LYS A 562 22.83 -18.34 -19.38
N PRO A 563 23.36 -19.38 -20.06
CA PRO A 563 22.71 -19.92 -21.25
C PRO A 563 21.24 -20.28 -20.98
N GLN A 564 20.38 -20.07 -21.97
CA GLN A 564 18.93 -20.26 -21.80
C GLN A 564 18.56 -21.71 -21.44
N ALA A 565 19.30 -22.69 -21.96
CA ALA A 565 19.11 -24.11 -21.66
C ALA A 565 19.40 -24.44 -20.18
N GLU A 566 20.46 -23.88 -19.60
CA GLU A 566 20.80 -24.05 -18.16
C GLU A 566 19.76 -23.35 -17.26
N ALA A 567 19.35 -22.14 -17.63
CA ALA A 567 18.32 -21.40 -16.89
C ALA A 567 16.96 -22.12 -16.87
N ALA A 568 16.61 -22.84 -17.93
CA ALA A 568 15.37 -23.62 -17.98
C ALA A 568 15.43 -24.87 -17.08
N VAL A 569 16.59 -25.54 -16.99
CA VAL A 569 16.78 -26.71 -16.13
C VAL A 569 16.78 -26.34 -14.64
N GLU A 570 17.45 -25.26 -14.27
CA GLU A 570 17.47 -24.79 -12.87
C GLU A 570 16.11 -24.26 -12.38
N ALA A 571 15.30 -23.75 -13.30
CA ALA A 571 13.98 -23.20 -13.00
C ALA A 571 12.85 -24.25 -12.98
N ALA A 572 13.07 -25.43 -13.50
CA ALA A 572 12.12 -26.55 -13.50
C ALA A 572 12.11 -27.26 -12.14
#